data_73f5b3a9cc2dbaba68deb7b98b3add3b
#
_entry.id   73f5b3a9cc2dbaba68deb7b98b3add3b
#
_cell.length_a   1.000
_cell.length_b   1.000
_cell.length_c   1.000
_cell.angle_alpha   90.00
_cell.angle_beta   90.00
_cell.angle_gamma   90.00
#
_symmetry.space_group_name_H-M   'P 1'
#
loop_
_entity.id
_entity.type
_entity.pdbx_description
1 polymer ?
#
loop_
_entity_poly.entity_id
_entity_poly.type
_entity_poly.pdbx_seq_one_letter_code
_entity_poly.pdbx_strand_id
1 'polypeptide(L)'
;LKIAQTRWMKDTSNASVWLALADAAALPFAHNSFDAVCHADLLCCLLCKKAVLRACQNILRPGRSMVFSVISIPPGLSESDHRRALDAGPEFVASKSSYQSLLTQTGWTVEEQQDVTESFTQLTVDRLDTERACYRELVLSAGPEAVERRIKNLESRRDALADGLLKRELFAVKSAK
;
A
#
# COMPACT_ATOMS: atom_id res chain seq x y z
N LEU A 1 -11.05 -3.64 14.26
CA LEU A 1 -10.55 -2.95 15.47
C LEU A 1 -10.13 -3.90 16.58
N LYS A 2 -10.95 -4.89 17.00
CA LYS A 2 -10.63 -5.82 18.12
C LYS A 2 -9.26 -6.49 17.97
N ILE A 3 -8.93 -7.03 16.78
CA ILE A 3 -7.64 -7.71 16.54
C ILE A 3 -6.48 -6.71 16.66
N ALA A 4 -6.61 -5.51 16.09
CA ALA A 4 -5.60 -4.46 16.18
C ALA A 4 -5.40 -4.02 17.65
N GLN A 5 -6.49 -3.83 18.40
CA GLN A 5 -6.45 -3.54 19.84
C GLN A 5 -5.70 -4.61 20.63
N THR A 6 -6.03 -5.91 20.40
CA THR A 6 -5.38 -7.02 21.09
C THR A 6 -3.88 -7.11 20.78
N ARG A 7 -3.48 -6.84 19.55
CA ARG A 7 -2.06 -6.78 19.15
C ARG A 7 -1.35 -5.61 19.81
N TRP A 8 -1.97 -4.44 19.81
CA TRP A 8 -1.41 -3.24 20.42
C TRP A 8 -1.23 -3.38 21.95
N MET A 9 -2.19 -3.98 22.64
CA MET A 9 -2.08 -4.23 24.09
C MET A 9 -0.93 -5.17 24.46
N LYS A 10 -0.40 -5.95 23.54
CA LYS A 10 0.78 -6.81 23.71
C LYS A 10 2.09 -6.08 23.39
N ASP A 11 2.03 -4.93 22.76
CA ASP A 11 3.20 -4.12 22.43
C ASP A 11 3.56 -3.28 23.66
N THR A 12 4.80 -3.42 24.13
CA THR A 12 5.31 -2.72 25.32
C THR A 12 5.84 -1.31 25.00
N SER A 13 5.61 -0.80 23.79
CA SER A 13 6.00 0.55 23.42
C SER A 13 5.23 1.60 24.25
N ASN A 14 5.93 2.61 24.77
CA ASN A 14 5.32 3.72 25.52
C ASN A 14 4.60 4.74 24.62
N ALA A 15 4.37 4.44 23.34
CA ALA A 15 3.70 5.35 22.43
C ALA A 15 2.19 5.32 22.64
N SER A 16 1.56 6.48 22.69
CA SER A 16 0.09 6.59 22.67
C SER A 16 -0.43 6.33 21.28
N VAL A 17 -1.20 5.24 21.09
CA VAL A 17 -1.82 4.89 19.82
C VAL A 17 -3.34 4.89 19.95
N TRP A 18 -3.98 5.54 18.99
CA TRP A 18 -5.42 5.61 18.86
C TRP A 18 -5.83 4.85 17.60
N LEU A 19 -6.80 3.96 17.73
CA LEU A 19 -7.31 3.15 16.62
C LEU A 19 -8.67 3.68 16.19
N ALA A 20 -8.79 4.00 14.90
CA ALA A 20 -10.05 4.39 14.28
C ALA A 20 -10.36 3.50 13.08
N LEU A 21 -11.64 3.21 12.84
CA LEU A 21 -12.13 2.63 11.61
C LEU A 21 -12.69 3.76 10.76
N ALA A 22 -12.12 3.97 9.58
CA ALA A 22 -12.48 5.08 8.71
C ALA A 22 -12.36 4.71 7.23
N ASP A 23 -13.12 5.42 6.39
CA ASP A 23 -12.88 5.46 4.95
C ASP A 23 -11.68 6.39 4.69
N ALA A 24 -10.67 5.90 3.98
CA ALA A 24 -9.49 6.70 3.64
C ALA A 24 -9.82 7.89 2.72
N ALA A 25 -10.93 7.83 1.97
CA ALA A 25 -11.40 8.94 1.14
C ALA A 25 -12.23 9.97 1.93
N ALA A 26 -12.65 9.65 3.18
CA ALA A 26 -13.46 10.49 4.04
C ALA A 26 -13.00 10.35 5.51
N LEU A 27 -11.77 10.78 5.78
CA LEU A 27 -11.14 10.68 7.09
C LEU A 27 -11.90 11.53 8.14
N PRO A 28 -12.31 10.93 9.29
CA PRO A 28 -13.13 11.61 10.29
C PRO A 28 -12.29 12.42 11.30
N PHE A 29 -11.29 13.15 10.79
CA PHE A 29 -10.40 13.94 11.61
C PHE A 29 -10.54 15.43 11.30
N ALA A 30 -10.27 16.27 12.28
CA ALA A 30 -10.26 17.71 12.09
C ALA A 30 -9.20 18.14 11.06
N HIS A 31 -9.50 19.21 10.33
CA HIS A 31 -8.53 19.82 9.43
C HIS A 31 -7.28 20.27 10.21
N ASN A 32 -6.12 20.16 9.57
CA ASN A 32 -4.84 20.63 10.15
C ASN A 32 -4.54 20.04 11.54
N SER A 33 -4.86 18.77 11.77
CA SER A 33 -4.68 18.12 13.08
C SER A 33 -3.46 17.22 13.16
N PHE A 34 -2.84 16.85 12.03
CA PHE A 34 -1.69 15.96 12.01
C PHE A 34 -0.42 16.63 11.49
N ASP A 35 0.72 16.21 12.03
CA ASP A 35 2.05 16.67 11.62
C ASP A 35 2.65 15.82 10.49
N ALA A 36 2.18 14.59 10.35
CA ALA A 36 2.60 13.68 9.26
C ALA A 36 1.49 12.69 8.96
N VAL A 37 1.47 12.18 7.73
CA VAL A 37 0.67 11.02 7.32
C VAL A 37 1.60 9.99 6.70
N CYS A 38 1.41 8.73 7.03
CA CYS A 38 2.10 7.65 6.33
C CYS A 38 1.14 6.50 6.02
N HIS A 39 1.33 5.88 4.88
CA HIS A 39 0.63 4.65 4.52
C HIS A 39 1.47 3.77 3.58
N ALA A 40 1.21 2.47 3.60
CA ALA A 40 1.88 1.51 2.73
C ALA A 40 0.85 0.81 1.83
N ASP A 41 1.06 0.88 0.52
CA ASP A 41 0.30 0.19 -0.52
C ASP A 41 -1.24 0.38 -0.43
N LEU A 42 -1.68 1.53 0.11
CA LEU A 42 -3.10 1.85 0.26
C LEU A 42 -3.73 2.27 -1.08
N LEU A 43 -3.09 3.16 -1.83
CA LEU A 43 -3.67 3.75 -3.04
C LEU A 43 -3.91 2.72 -4.15
N CYS A 44 -3.08 1.69 -4.26
CA CYS A 44 -3.28 0.62 -5.24
C CYS A 44 -4.41 -0.36 -4.85
N CYS A 45 -4.93 -0.26 -3.63
CA CYS A 45 -6.07 -1.03 -3.15
C CYS A 45 -7.39 -0.23 -3.19
N LEU A 46 -7.40 1.01 -3.70
CA LEU A 46 -8.56 1.90 -3.68
C LEU A 46 -8.86 2.49 -5.05
N LEU A 47 -10.17 2.53 -5.39
CA LEU A 47 -10.63 3.11 -6.65
C LEU A 47 -10.47 4.64 -6.66
N CYS A 48 -10.83 5.31 -5.57
CA CYS A 48 -10.92 6.77 -5.46
C CYS A 48 -9.60 7.42 -5.01
N LYS A 49 -8.47 7.13 -5.69
CA LYS A 49 -7.12 7.58 -5.32
C LYS A 49 -7.02 9.09 -5.06
N LYS A 50 -7.64 9.94 -5.91
CA LYS A 50 -7.62 11.41 -5.74
C LYS A 50 -8.37 11.86 -4.48
N ALA A 51 -9.47 11.21 -4.12
CA ALA A 51 -10.21 11.53 -2.90
C ALA A 51 -9.37 11.23 -1.66
N VAL A 52 -8.68 10.08 -1.64
CA VAL A 52 -7.76 9.71 -0.56
C VAL A 52 -6.63 10.73 -0.42
N LEU A 53 -5.97 11.10 -1.52
CA LEU A 53 -4.89 12.10 -1.51
C LEU A 53 -5.37 13.46 -0.96
N ARG A 54 -6.57 13.90 -1.33
CA ARG A 54 -7.18 15.14 -0.79
C ARG A 54 -7.55 15.01 0.68
N ALA A 55 -8.08 13.85 1.10
CA ALA A 55 -8.42 13.61 2.50
C ALA A 55 -7.16 13.65 3.39
N CYS A 56 -6.06 13.04 2.95
CA CYS A 56 -4.77 13.13 3.64
C CYS A 56 -4.26 14.58 3.73
N GLN A 57 -4.40 15.37 2.65
CA GLN A 57 -4.00 16.77 2.65
C GLN A 57 -4.82 17.62 3.62
N ASN A 58 -6.12 17.37 3.71
CA ASN A 58 -7.02 18.16 4.57
C ASN A 58 -6.71 17.99 6.06
N ILE A 59 -6.29 16.83 6.50
CA ILE A 59 -5.95 16.56 7.91
C ILE A 59 -4.55 17.01 8.30
N LEU A 60 -3.65 17.19 7.34
CA LEU A 60 -2.29 17.66 7.57
C LEU A 60 -2.28 19.16 7.84
N ARG A 61 -1.44 19.57 8.79
CA ARG A 61 -1.09 20.98 8.99
C ARG A 61 -0.38 21.53 7.75
N PRO A 62 -0.51 22.83 7.45
CA PRO A 62 0.17 23.46 6.31
C PRO A 62 1.68 23.17 6.29
N GLY A 63 2.20 22.87 5.11
CA GLY A 63 3.62 22.60 4.90
C GLY A 63 4.14 21.28 5.49
N ARG A 64 3.25 20.40 5.94
CA ARG A 64 3.62 19.07 6.46
C ARG A 64 3.63 18.01 5.35
N SER A 65 4.27 16.90 5.63
CA SER A 65 4.62 15.88 4.64
C SER A 65 3.81 14.60 4.82
N MET A 66 3.62 13.91 3.70
CA MET A 66 3.12 12.53 3.67
C MET A 66 4.19 11.64 3.04
N VAL A 67 4.38 10.45 3.62
CA VAL A 67 5.25 9.41 3.05
C VAL A 67 4.41 8.17 2.78
N PHE A 68 4.52 7.63 1.58
CA PHE A 68 3.78 6.41 1.26
C PHE A 68 4.49 5.54 0.23
N SER A 69 4.21 4.24 0.29
CA SER A 69 4.57 3.32 -0.78
C SER A 69 3.35 2.91 -1.59
N VAL A 70 3.58 2.54 -2.84
CA VAL A 70 2.52 2.10 -3.74
C VAL A 70 3.04 1.13 -4.78
N ILE A 71 2.22 0.11 -5.08
CA ILE A 71 2.46 -0.82 -6.18
C ILE A 71 1.79 -0.25 -7.43
N SER A 72 2.49 -0.30 -8.57
CA SER A 72 2.01 0.20 -9.85
C SER A 72 2.44 -0.71 -11.00
N ILE A 73 1.76 -0.56 -12.14
CA ILE A 73 2.07 -1.24 -13.39
C ILE A 73 2.94 -0.28 -14.22
N PRO A 74 4.13 -0.70 -14.68
CA PRO A 74 4.96 0.10 -15.58
C PRO A 74 4.23 0.40 -16.89
N PRO A 75 4.48 1.56 -17.52
CA PRO A 75 3.93 1.85 -18.84
C PRO A 75 4.59 1.00 -19.93
N GLY A 76 3.90 0.82 -21.06
CA GLY A 76 4.46 0.19 -22.25
C GLY A 76 4.43 -1.34 -22.28
N LEU A 77 3.74 -2.00 -21.34
CA LEU A 77 3.54 -3.45 -21.37
C LEU A 77 2.67 -3.88 -22.56
N SER A 78 2.91 -5.09 -23.07
CA SER A 78 1.99 -5.75 -24.00
C SER A 78 0.62 -5.96 -23.33
N GLU A 79 -0.43 -6.21 -24.11
CA GLU A 79 -1.75 -6.48 -23.57
C GLU A 79 -1.77 -7.75 -22.68
N SER A 80 -1.01 -8.77 -23.06
CA SER A 80 -0.86 -10.00 -22.27
C SER A 80 -0.16 -9.74 -20.95
N ASP A 81 0.93 -8.98 -20.96
CA ASP A 81 1.69 -8.66 -19.75
C ASP A 81 0.92 -7.71 -18.83
N HIS A 82 0.19 -6.76 -19.42
CA HIS A 82 -0.68 -5.89 -18.64
C HIS A 82 -1.77 -6.69 -17.89
N ARG A 83 -2.34 -7.70 -18.53
CA ARG A 83 -3.32 -8.61 -17.89
C ARG A 83 -2.69 -9.41 -16.76
N ARG A 84 -1.50 -9.96 -16.97
CA ARG A 84 -0.72 -10.65 -15.93
C ARG A 84 -0.42 -9.73 -14.74
N ALA A 85 -0.06 -8.47 -15.01
CA ALA A 85 0.17 -7.47 -13.97
C ALA A 85 -1.10 -7.17 -13.15
N LEU A 86 -2.26 -7.09 -13.80
CA LEU A 86 -3.55 -6.90 -13.12
C LEU A 86 -3.87 -8.08 -12.20
N ASP A 87 -3.69 -9.30 -12.69
CA ASP A 87 -4.00 -10.53 -11.94
C ASP A 87 -3.08 -10.73 -10.73
N ALA A 88 -1.82 -10.28 -10.82
CA ALA A 88 -0.82 -10.40 -9.76
C ALA A 88 -0.83 -9.21 -8.77
N GLY A 89 -1.35 -8.07 -9.18
CA GLY A 89 -1.38 -6.84 -8.42
C GLY A 89 -2.53 -6.76 -7.40
N PRO A 90 -2.57 -5.68 -6.62
CA PRO A 90 -3.75 -5.30 -5.84
C PRO A 90 -4.97 -5.02 -6.73
N GLU A 91 -6.17 -5.14 -6.17
CA GLU A 91 -7.45 -5.03 -6.89
C GLU A 91 -7.58 -3.76 -7.76
N PHE A 92 -7.04 -2.64 -7.30
CA PHE A 92 -7.08 -1.36 -8.03
C PHE A 92 -5.67 -0.88 -8.41
N VAL A 93 -4.77 -1.80 -8.74
CA VAL A 93 -3.39 -1.47 -9.16
C VAL A 93 -3.36 -0.64 -10.43
N ALA A 94 -4.33 -0.85 -11.33
CA ALA A 94 -4.48 -0.04 -12.53
C ALA A 94 -4.76 1.44 -12.19
N SER A 95 -4.08 2.33 -12.88
CA SER A 95 -4.30 3.77 -12.76
C SER A 95 -4.26 4.41 -14.15
N LYS A 96 -5.21 5.30 -14.44
CA LYS A 96 -5.25 6.07 -15.70
C LYS A 96 -4.13 7.11 -15.81
N SER A 97 -3.51 7.45 -14.69
CA SER A 97 -2.44 8.44 -14.59
C SER A 97 -1.32 7.91 -13.70
N SER A 98 -0.09 8.35 -13.94
CA SER A 98 1.02 8.09 -13.02
C SER A 98 0.74 8.68 -11.63
N TYR A 99 1.33 8.10 -10.59
CA TYR A 99 1.20 8.65 -9.23
C TYR A 99 1.76 10.06 -9.12
N GLN A 100 2.83 10.37 -9.83
CA GLN A 100 3.38 11.72 -9.93
C GLN A 100 2.35 12.73 -10.48
N SER A 101 1.63 12.34 -11.55
CA SER A 101 0.55 13.17 -12.13
C SER A 101 -0.63 13.31 -11.16
N LEU A 102 -1.04 12.24 -10.46
CA LEU A 102 -2.10 12.29 -9.46
C LEU A 102 -1.75 13.22 -8.30
N LEU A 103 -0.52 13.17 -7.81
CA LEU A 103 0.00 14.03 -6.75
C LEU A 103 -0.04 15.50 -7.17
N THR A 104 0.49 15.84 -8.34
CA THR A 104 0.44 17.21 -8.87
C THR A 104 -1.00 17.71 -8.99
N GLN A 105 -1.90 16.90 -9.57
CA GLN A 105 -3.32 17.25 -9.75
C GLN A 105 -4.09 17.42 -8.44
N THR A 106 -3.57 16.89 -7.35
CA THR A 106 -4.19 16.99 -6.02
C THR A 106 -3.48 17.96 -5.10
N GLY A 107 -2.50 18.74 -5.61
CA GLY A 107 -1.85 19.82 -4.86
C GLY A 107 -0.71 19.33 -3.95
N TRP A 108 -0.06 18.22 -4.32
CA TRP A 108 1.15 17.73 -3.65
C TRP A 108 2.39 18.08 -4.47
N THR A 109 3.45 18.45 -3.78
CA THR A 109 4.80 18.56 -4.34
C THR A 109 5.57 17.30 -3.98
N VAL A 110 6.14 16.62 -4.98
CA VAL A 110 7.01 15.46 -4.76
C VAL A 110 8.38 15.95 -4.36
N GLU A 111 8.82 15.62 -3.15
CA GLU A 111 10.16 15.93 -2.64
C GLU A 111 11.14 14.79 -2.96
N GLU A 112 10.67 13.55 -2.85
CA GLU A 112 11.46 12.36 -3.14
C GLU A 112 10.59 11.27 -3.77
N GLN A 113 11.14 10.54 -4.73
CA GLN A 113 10.58 9.35 -5.33
C GLN A 113 11.67 8.30 -5.47
N GLN A 114 11.48 7.15 -4.87
CA GLN A 114 12.44 6.05 -4.87
C GLN A 114 11.79 4.78 -5.40
N ASP A 115 12.45 4.11 -6.34
CA ASP A 115 12.09 2.76 -6.74
C ASP A 115 12.60 1.77 -5.69
N VAL A 116 11.68 1.06 -5.05
CA VAL A 116 11.97 0.06 -4.01
C VAL A 116 11.53 -1.35 -4.45
N THR A 117 11.45 -1.58 -5.76
CA THR A 117 10.97 -2.83 -6.35
C THR A 117 11.84 -4.02 -5.95
N GLU A 118 13.17 -3.86 -5.98
CA GLU A 118 14.11 -4.94 -5.65
C GLU A 118 13.91 -5.42 -4.21
N SER A 119 13.93 -4.51 -3.25
CA SER A 119 13.71 -4.85 -1.84
C SER A 119 12.31 -5.42 -1.60
N PHE A 120 11.30 -4.96 -2.31
CA PHE A 120 9.95 -5.50 -2.23
C PHE A 120 9.85 -6.91 -2.83
N THR A 121 10.59 -7.19 -3.90
CA THR A 121 10.68 -8.53 -4.50
C THR A 121 11.28 -9.51 -3.48
N GLN A 122 12.38 -9.13 -2.83
CA GLN A 122 12.98 -9.97 -1.79
C GLN A 122 12.01 -10.21 -0.62
N LEU A 123 11.35 -9.17 -0.11
CA LEU A 123 10.33 -9.31 0.93
C LEU A 123 9.16 -10.22 0.51
N THR A 124 8.79 -10.23 -0.77
CA THR A 124 7.74 -11.11 -1.30
C THR A 124 8.19 -12.57 -1.29
N VAL A 125 9.45 -12.84 -1.66
CA VAL A 125 10.06 -14.18 -1.59
C VAL A 125 10.12 -14.66 -0.14
N ASP A 126 10.70 -13.87 0.76
CA ASP A 126 10.85 -14.21 2.18
C ASP A 126 9.49 -14.51 2.83
N ARG A 127 8.48 -13.73 2.47
CA ARG A 127 7.11 -13.95 2.95
C ARG A 127 6.52 -15.24 2.40
N LEU A 128 6.71 -15.54 1.12
CA LEU A 128 6.24 -16.78 0.50
C LEU A 128 6.87 -18.00 1.20
N ASP A 129 8.17 -17.95 1.46
CA ASP A 129 8.89 -19.03 2.15
C ASP A 129 8.41 -19.20 3.59
N THR A 130 8.17 -18.09 4.29
CA THR A 130 7.60 -18.10 5.65
C THR A 130 6.19 -18.70 5.67
N GLU A 131 5.30 -18.32 4.74
CA GLU A 131 3.93 -18.87 4.68
C GLU A 131 3.93 -20.36 4.35
N ARG A 132 4.85 -20.82 3.51
CA ARG A 132 5.04 -22.25 3.23
C ARG A 132 5.58 -23.02 4.45
N ALA A 133 6.55 -22.47 5.14
CA ALA A 133 7.11 -23.09 6.35
C ALA A 133 6.08 -23.20 7.49
N CYS A 134 5.23 -22.19 7.65
CA CYS A 134 4.17 -22.13 8.66
C CYS A 134 2.80 -22.65 8.16
N TYR A 135 2.75 -23.38 7.04
CA TYR A 135 1.49 -23.78 6.39
C TYR A 135 0.51 -24.43 7.34
N ARG A 136 0.95 -25.42 8.14
CA ARG A 136 0.09 -26.15 9.09
C ARG A 136 -0.54 -25.24 10.12
N GLU A 137 0.23 -24.32 10.68
CA GLU A 137 -0.24 -23.37 11.71
C GLU A 137 -1.23 -22.37 11.13
N LEU A 138 -0.95 -21.89 9.89
CA LEU A 138 -1.82 -20.99 9.18
C LEU A 138 -3.16 -21.65 8.82
N VAL A 139 -3.15 -22.92 8.39
CA VAL A 139 -4.36 -23.68 8.10
C VAL A 139 -5.23 -23.83 9.34
N LEU A 140 -4.65 -24.07 10.51
CA LEU A 140 -5.42 -24.15 11.77
C LEU A 140 -6.11 -22.83 12.13
N SER A 141 -5.54 -21.69 11.72
CA SER A 141 -6.08 -20.36 12.05
C SER A 141 -7.01 -19.77 11.00
N ALA A 142 -6.81 -20.09 9.71
CA ALA A 142 -7.49 -19.43 8.59
C ALA A 142 -8.19 -20.39 7.62
N GLY A 143 -7.98 -21.68 7.77
CA GLY A 143 -8.47 -22.73 6.87
C GLY A 143 -7.59 -22.91 5.62
N PRO A 144 -7.63 -24.12 4.99
CA PRO A 144 -6.72 -24.47 3.90
C PRO A 144 -6.92 -23.60 2.66
N GLU A 145 -8.16 -23.39 2.23
CA GLU A 145 -8.45 -22.58 1.04
C GLU A 145 -7.92 -21.15 1.10
N ALA A 146 -8.00 -20.53 2.30
CA ALA A 146 -7.49 -19.17 2.49
C ALA A 146 -5.96 -19.13 2.42
N VAL A 147 -5.27 -20.12 2.96
CA VAL A 147 -3.81 -20.22 2.95
C VAL A 147 -3.30 -20.50 1.54
N GLU A 148 -3.91 -21.45 0.83
CA GLU A 148 -3.55 -21.80 -0.56
C GLU A 148 -3.73 -20.61 -1.49
N ARG A 149 -4.85 -19.87 -1.37
CA ARG A 149 -5.09 -18.65 -2.14
C ARG A 149 -4.03 -17.58 -1.86
N ARG A 150 -3.61 -17.39 -0.59
CA ARG A 150 -2.55 -16.44 -0.23
C ARG A 150 -1.21 -16.83 -0.84
N ILE A 151 -0.82 -18.10 -0.75
CA ILE A 151 0.42 -18.63 -1.34
C ILE A 151 0.39 -18.40 -2.85
N LYS A 152 -0.69 -18.79 -3.53
CA LYS A 152 -0.85 -18.58 -4.98
C LYS A 152 -0.74 -17.10 -5.37
N ASN A 153 -1.33 -16.20 -4.60
CA ASN A 153 -1.23 -14.76 -4.85
C ASN A 153 0.21 -14.24 -4.65
N LEU A 154 0.94 -14.75 -3.66
CA LEU A 154 2.35 -14.38 -3.45
C LEU A 154 3.24 -14.92 -4.58
N GLU A 155 3.00 -16.15 -5.06
CA GLU A 155 3.69 -16.72 -6.22
C GLU A 155 3.48 -15.89 -7.47
N SER A 156 2.22 -15.59 -7.80
CA SER A 156 1.88 -14.75 -8.94
C SER A 156 2.54 -13.36 -8.86
N ARG A 157 2.55 -12.76 -7.67
CA ARG A 157 3.19 -11.45 -7.45
C ARG A 157 4.71 -11.51 -7.58
N ARG A 158 5.35 -12.53 -7.02
CA ARG A 158 6.79 -12.77 -7.17
C ARG A 158 7.17 -12.85 -8.66
N ASP A 159 6.43 -13.64 -9.42
CA ASP A 159 6.69 -13.85 -10.84
C ASP A 159 6.48 -12.55 -11.65
N ALA A 160 5.41 -11.81 -11.37
CA ALA A 160 5.16 -10.52 -12.00
C ALA A 160 6.22 -9.46 -11.66
N LEU A 161 6.75 -9.47 -10.43
CA LEU A 161 7.86 -8.59 -10.04
C LEU A 161 9.17 -8.99 -10.74
N ALA A 162 9.48 -10.29 -10.81
CA ALA A 162 10.65 -10.81 -11.50
C ALA A 162 10.64 -10.49 -13.01
N ASP A 163 9.45 -10.53 -13.62
CA ASP A 163 9.25 -10.20 -15.04
C ASP A 163 9.14 -8.69 -15.30
N GLY A 164 9.27 -7.83 -14.27
CA GLY A 164 9.16 -6.38 -14.40
C GLY A 164 7.75 -5.86 -14.71
N LEU A 165 6.70 -6.65 -14.43
CA LEU A 165 5.31 -6.31 -14.70
C LEU A 165 4.68 -5.47 -13.59
N LEU A 166 5.26 -5.49 -12.42
CA LEU A 166 4.90 -4.66 -11.27
C LEU A 166 6.14 -3.95 -10.75
N LYS A 167 5.95 -2.76 -10.22
CA LYS A 167 6.96 -2.03 -9.46
C LYS A 167 6.38 -1.48 -8.18
N ARG A 168 7.24 -1.22 -7.20
CA ARG A 168 6.87 -0.54 -5.96
C ARG A 168 7.72 0.72 -5.80
N GLU A 169 7.04 1.84 -5.56
CA GLU A 169 7.67 3.14 -5.40
C GLU A 169 7.35 3.71 -4.03
N LEU A 170 8.32 4.38 -3.44
CA LEU A 170 8.18 5.19 -2.22
C LEU A 170 8.15 6.66 -2.63
N PHE A 171 7.20 7.40 -2.09
CA PHE A 171 7.06 8.84 -2.28
C PHE A 171 7.14 9.57 -0.94
N ALA A 172 7.95 10.62 -0.88
CA ALA A 172 7.85 11.67 0.12
C ALA A 172 7.28 12.91 -0.56
N VAL A 173 6.16 13.42 -0.04
CA VAL A 173 5.43 14.52 -0.67
C VAL A 173 5.05 15.56 0.38
N LYS A 174 5.01 16.82 -0.04
CA LYS A 174 4.65 17.96 0.81
C LYS A 174 3.36 18.59 0.31
N SER A 175 2.50 18.96 1.24
CA SER A 175 1.30 19.73 0.91
C SER A 175 1.68 21.11 0.39
N ALA A 176 1.10 21.51 -0.77
CA ALA A 176 1.27 22.86 -1.34
C ALA A 176 0.41 23.93 -0.63
N LYS A 177 -0.36 23.54 0.40
CA LYS A 177 -1.22 24.42 1.21
C LYS A 177 -0.53 24.85 2.47
#